data_83aa81a2f8b285abecf74b2872366dcb
#
_entry.id   83aa81a2f8b285abecf74b2872366dcb
#
_cell.length_a   1.000
_cell.length_b   1.000
_cell.length_c   1.000
_cell.angle_alpha   90.00
_cell.angle_beta   90.00
_cell.angle_gamma   90.00
#
_symmetry.space_group_name_H-M   'P 1'
#
loop_
_entity.id
_entity.type
_entity.pdbx_description
1 polymer ?
#
loop_
_entity_poly.entity_id
_entity_poly.type
_entity_poly.pdbx_seq_one_letter_code
_entity_poly.pdbx_strand_id
1 'polypeptide(L)'
;AGVAATLPAWGRVSGVAGQWAADAVTWAAHAALRGEVSAIVTAPLHKEALAAAGVPFPGHTELLQACAAMHAGVAVSDMPVRMMLANDELRTVLVSIHVSLRDAIEAVTVENILQTLRITHQAQLRATGQAPHMGVAGLNPHAGEGGLLGREELDIIIPALQQARAEGM
;
A
#
# COMPACT_ATOMS: atom_id res chain seq x y z
N ALA A 1 3.05 14.37 -24.23
CA ALA A 1 2.12 13.35 -24.72
C ALA A 1 1.41 13.90 -25.95
N GLY A 2 1.57 13.22 -27.12
CA GLY A 2 0.82 13.59 -28.34
C GLY A 2 -0.65 13.31 -28.15
N VAL A 3 -1.49 14.24 -28.54
CA VAL A 3 -2.96 14.02 -28.59
C VAL A 3 -3.20 12.96 -29.66
N ALA A 4 -3.77 11.83 -29.31
CA ALA A 4 -4.10 10.80 -30.27
C ALA A 4 -5.18 11.34 -31.24
N ALA A 5 -5.04 11.02 -32.53
CA ALA A 5 -5.96 11.49 -33.57
C ALA A 5 -7.40 10.97 -33.39
N THR A 6 -7.61 9.91 -32.62
CA THR A 6 -8.91 9.33 -32.31
C THR A 6 -8.99 8.89 -30.85
N LEU A 7 -10.08 9.26 -30.16
CA LEU A 7 -10.35 8.80 -28.80
C LEU A 7 -10.73 7.31 -28.80
N PRO A 8 -10.30 6.52 -27.78
CA PRO A 8 -10.77 5.14 -27.61
C PRO A 8 -12.31 5.09 -27.48
N ALA A 9 -12.90 4.01 -27.99
CA ALA A 9 -14.35 3.81 -27.91
C ALA A 9 -14.76 3.62 -26.44
N TRP A 10 -15.85 4.28 -26.06
CA TRP A 10 -16.45 4.16 -24.72
C TRP A 10 -16.92 2.73 -24.42
N GLY A 11 -16.76 2.31 -23.17
CA GLY A 11 -17.22 0.99 -22.69
C GLY A 11 -16.44 -0.20 -23.23
N ARG A 12 -15.26 0.00 -23.84
CA ARG A 12 -14.38 -1.05 -24.33
C ARG A 12 -13.00 -0.98 -23.70
N VAL A 13 -12.44 -2.14 -23.38
CA VAL A 13 -11.03 -2.25 -22.98
C VAL A 13 -10.15 -1.81 -24.15
N SER A 14 -9.19 -0.94 -23.87
CA SER A 14 -8.27 -0.39 -24.88
C SER A 14 -6.87 -0.24 -24.28
N GLY A 15 -5.86 -0.84 -24.93
CA GLY A 15 -4.46 -0.67 -24.55
C GLY A 15 -4.00 0.79 -24.68
N VAL A 16 -4.54 1.54 -25.65
CA VAL A 16 -4.25 2.98 -25.80
C VAL A 16 -4.75 3.76 -24.58
N ALA A 17 -5.99 3.50 -24.13
CA ALA A 17 -6.53 4.13 -22.92
C ALA A 17 -5.74 3.70 -21.66
N GLY A 18 -5.35 2.43 -21.58
CA GLY A 18 -4.50 1.92 -20.49
C GLY A 18 -3.15 2.62 -20.43
N GLN A 19 -2.50 2.82 -21.57
CA GLN A 19 -1.23 3.55 -21.65
C GLN A 19 -1.38 5.01 -21.20
N TRP A 20 -2.42 5.71 -21.68
CA TRP A 20 -2.67 7.10 -21.25
C TRP A 20 -2.92 7.22 -19.75
N ALA A 21 -3.64 6.26 -19.18
CA ALA A 21 -3.88 6.23 -17.74
C ALA A 21 -2.56 6.00 -16.97
N ALA A 22 -1.74 5.07 -17.40
CA ALA A 22 -0.42 4.82 -16.80
C ALA A 22 0.50 6.04 -16.92
N ASP A 23 0.55 6.69 -18.10
CA ASP A 23 1.36 7.88 -18.34
C ASP A 23 0.93 9.03 -17.43
N ALA A 24 -0.39 9.24 -17.26
CA ALA A 24 -0.93 10.29 -16.39
C ALA A 24 -0.57 10.05 -14.92
N VAL A 25 -0.70 8.81 -14.42
CA VAL A 25 -0.32 8.45 -13.04
C VAL A 25 1.18 8.59 -12.84
N THR A 26 1.99 8.11 -13.78
CA THR A 26 3.45 8.23 -13.74
C THR A 26 3.90 9.68 -13.72
N TRP A 27 3.31 10.52 -14.57
CA TRP A 27 3.60 11.96 -14.59
C TRP A 27 3.27 12.62 -13.24
N ALA A 28 2.09 12.33 -12.69
CA ALA A 28 1.67 12.85 -11.39
C ALA A 28 2.58 12.37 -10.25
N ALA A 29 3.00 11.09 -10.28
CA ALA A 29 3.96 10.54 -9.33
C ALA A 29 5.28 11.30 -9.36
N HIS A 30 5.84 11.54 -10.54
CA HIS A 30 7.07 12.30 -10.68
C HIS A 30 6.92 13.76 -10.21
N ALA A 31 5.79 14.41 -10.48
CA ALA A 31 5.52 15.77 -10.00
C ALA A 31 5.47 15.82 -8.46
N ALA A 32 4.81 14.83 -7.83
CA ALA A 32 4.77 14.73 -6.36
C ALA A 32 6.14 14.45 -5.76
N LEU A 33 6.93 13.56 -6.35
CA LEU A 33 8.29 13.23 -5.89
C LEU A 33 9.26 14.42 -6.01
N ARG A 34 9.04 15.31 -6.97
CA ARG A 34 9.80 16.57 -7.08
C ARG A 34 9.26 17.69 -6.18
N GLY A 35 8.17 17.46 -5.44
CA GLY A 35 7.55 18.46 -4.57
C GLY A 35 6.73 19.54 -5.30
N GLU A 36 6.39 19.33 -6.57
CA GLU A 36 5.59 20.26 -7.37
C GLU A 36 4.11 20.23 -6.99
N VAL A 37 3.64 19.11 -6.43
CA VAL A 37 2.29 18.92 -5.90
C VAL A 37 2.34 18.24 -4.53
N SER A 38 1.35 18.55 -3.68
CA SER A 38 1.30 18.03 -2.30
C SER A 38 0.61 16.68 -2.17
N ALA A 39 -0.20 16.29 -3.16
CA ALA A 39 -0.92 15.03 -3.17
C ALA A 39 -1.30 14.64 -4.61
N ILE A 40 -1.65 13.37 -4.79
CA ILE A 40 -2.16 12.81 -6.03
C ILE A 40 -3.56 12.27 -5.74
N VAL A 41 -4.54 12.71 -6.53
CA VAL A 41 -5.90 12.15 -6.54
C VAL A 41 -6.09 11.45 -7.87
N THR A 42 -6.35 10.16 -7.84
CA THR A 42 -6.45 9.34 -9.05
C THR A 42 -7.90 9.04 -9.41
N ALA A 43 -8.20 9.03 -10.70
CA ALA A 43 -9.42 8.41 -11.24
C ALA A 43 -9.29 6.87 -11.21
N PRO A 44 -10.40 6.12 -11.28
CA PRO A 44 -10.34 4.66 -11.37
C PRO A 44 -9.50 4.19 -12.56
N LEU A 45 -8.72 3.15 -12.35
CA LEU A 45 -7.96 2.44 -13.39
C LEU A 45 -8.67 1.13 -13.78
N HIS A 46 -8.63 0.81 -15.06
CA HIS A 46 -9.09 -0.48 -15.57
C HIS A 46 -7.88 -1.43 -15.72
N LYS A 47 -7.80 -2.45 -14.87
CA LYS A 47 -6.64 -3.38 -14.83
C LYS A 47 -6.39 -4.10 -16.16
N GLU A 48 -7.47 -4.55 -16.85
CA GLU A 48 -7.34 -5.17 -18.15
C GLU A 48 -6.82 -4.19 -19.23
N ALA A 49 -7.15 -2.91 -19.13
CA ALA A 49 -6.62 -1.90 -20.04
C ALA A 49 -5.13 -1.66 -19.82
N LEU A 50 -4.64 -1.66 -18.57
CA LEU A 50 -3.23 -1.61 -18.26
C LEU A 50 -2.49 -2.83 -18.81
N ALA A 51 -3.04 -4.02 -18.62
CA ALA A 51 -2.47 -5.26 -19.14
C ALA A 51 -2.44 -5.25 -20.69
N ALA A 52 -3.52 -4.79 -21.35
CA ALA A 52 -3.58 -4.64 -22.80
C ALA A 52 -2.58 -3.60 -23.35
N ALA A 53 -2.15 -2.65 -22.52
CA ALA A 53 -1.10 -1.69 -22.84
C ALA A 53 0.32 -2.24 -22.59
N GLY A 54 0.44 -3.45 -22.02
CA GLY A 54 1.74 -4.00 -21.64
C GLY A 54 2.36 -3.36 -20.39
N VAL A 55 1.56 -2.63 -19.59
CA VAL A 55 2.00 -2.02 -18.34
C VAL A 55 2.20 -3.14 -17.31
N PRO A 56 3.41 -3.30 -16.73
CA PRO A 56 3.73 -4.43 -15.85
C PRO A 56 3.21 -4.28 -14.42
N PHE A 57 2.27 -3.36 -14.18
CA PHE A 57 1.71 -3.07 -12.87
C PHE A 57 0.21 -3.32 -12.86
N PRO A 58 -0.33 -4.07 -11.86
CA PRO A 58 -1.76 -4.39 -11.81
C PRO A 58 -2.65 -3.20 -11.38
N GLY A 59 -2.06 -2.14 -10.83
CA GLY A 59 -2.82 -0.99 -10.36
C GLY A 59 -1.96 0.19 -9.92
N HIS A 60 -2.60 1.15 -9.26
CA HIS A 60 -1.96 2.38 -8.78
C HIS A 60 -0.83 2.10 -7.78
N THR A 61 -1.07 1.22 -6.81
CA THR A 61 -0.14 0.97 -5.69
C THR A 61 1.22 0.56 -6.20
N GLU A 62 1.26 -0.46 -7.06
CA GLU A 62 2.50 -1.03 -7.60
C GLU A 62 3.20 -0.04 -8.55
N LEU A 63 2.43 0.70 -9.35
CA LEU A 63 2.97 1.73 -10.23
C LEU A 63 3.59 2.88 -9.44
N LEU A 64 2.91 3.38 -8.41
CA LEU A 64 3.42 4.46 -7.56
C LEU A 64 4.63 4.01 -6.74
N GLN A 65 4.62 2.77 -6.22
CA GLN A 65 5.77 2.17 -5.54
C GLN A 65 7.00 2.10 -6.44
N ALA A 66 6.82 1.65 -7.68
CA ALA A 66 7.92 1.59 -8.65
C ALA A 66 8.48 2.99 -8.99
N CYS A 67 7.62 3.99 -9.15
CA CYS A 67 8.06 5.38 -9.36
C CYS A 67 8.86 5.91 -8.15
N ALA A 68 8.40 5.62 -6.93
CA ALA A 68 9.08 6.04 -5.71
C ALA A 68 10.44 5.34 -5.53
N ALA A 69 10.50 4.03 -5.77
CA ALA A 69 11.74 3.25 -5.71
C ALA A 69 12.78 3.75 -6.73
N MET A 70 12.34 3.99 -7.97
CA MET A 70 13.19 4.54 -9.02
C MET A 70 13.72 5.94 -8.65
N HIS A 71 12.88 6.82 -8.10
CA HIS A 71 13.27 8.15 -7.66
C HIS A 71 14.29 8.09 -6.53
N ALA A 72 14.14 7.16 -5.60
CA ALA A 72 15.06 6.94 -4.48
C ALA A 72 16.33 6.18 -4.87
N GLY A 73 16.40 5.61 -6.08
CA GLY A 73 17.53 4.80 -6.54
C GLY A 73 17.68 3.47 -5.82
N VAL A 74 16.56 2.88 -5.36
CA VAL A 74 16.53 1.59 -4.65
C VAL A 74 15.70 0.54 -5.41
N ALA A 75 15.84 -0.73 -5.05
CA ALA A 75 14.97 -1.76 -5.59
C ALA A 75 13.52 -1.60 -5.10
N VAL A 76 12.55 -2.05 -5.88
CA VAL A 76 11.13 -2.00 -5.49
C VAL A 76 10.87 -2.78 -4.20
N SER A 77 11.57 -3.90 -3.99
CA SER A 77 11.55 -4.70 -2.76
C SER A 77 11.96 -3.90 -1.51
N ASP A 78 12.84 -2.91 -1.69
CA ASP A 78 13.39 -2.09 -0.60
C ASP A 78 12.56 -0.81 -0.35
N MET A 79 11.46 -0.65 -1.10
CA MET A 79 10.49 0.44 -0.97
C MET A 79 9.10 -0.12 -0.61
N PRO A 80 8.94 -0.78 0.54
CA PRO A 80 7.65 -1.32 0.93
C PRO A 80 6.61 -0.22 1.15
N VAL A 81 5.40 -0.45 0.68
CA VAL A 81 4.26 0.47 0.84
C VAL A 81 3.12 -0.23 1.58
N ARG A 82 2.22 0.55 2.16
CA ARG A 82 1.02 0.02 2.83
C ARG A 82 -0.19 0.85 2.43
N MET A 83 -1.32 0.16 2.31
CA MET A 83 -2.61 0.83 2.12
C MET A 83 -3.14 1.30 3.47
N MET A 84 -3.57 2.56 3.52
CA MET A 84 -4.26 3.15 4.66
C MET A 84 -5.66 3.60 4.21
N LEU A 85 -6.67 3.18 4.96
CA LEU A 85 -8.01 3.76 4.88
C LEU A 85 -8.17 4.73 6.04
N ALA A 86 -8.58 5.95 5.76
CA ALA A 86 -8.60 7.01 6.76
C ALA A 86 -9.87 7.86 6.64
N ASN A 87 -10.36 8.28 7.79
CA ASN A 87 -11.28 9.40 7.95
C ASN A 87 -10.76 10.31 9.07
N ASP A 88 -11.56 11.26 9.53
CA ASP A 88 -11.14 12.21 10.57
C ASP A 88 -10.91 11.55 11.94
N GLU A 89 -11.56 10.42 12.22
CA GLU A 89 -11.57 9.75 13.52
C GLU A 89 -10.63 8.53 13.57
N LEU A 90 -10.54 7.78 12.47
CA LEU A 90 -9.86 6.48 12.43
C LEU A 90 -8.99 6.34 11.19
N ARG A 91 -7.80 5.76 11.38
CA ARG A 91 -6.92 5.31 10.31
C ARG A 91 -6.64 3.84 10.46
N THR A 92 -6.95 3.06 9.42
CA THR A 92 -6.71 1.62 9.39
C THR A 92 -5.63 1.30 8.36
N VAL A 93 -4.56 0.65 8.78
CA VAL A 93 -3.46 0.21 7.91
C VAL A 93 -3.47 -1.31 7.82
N LEU A 94 -3.35 -1.83 6.61
CA LEU A 94 -3.53 -3.25 6.33
C LEU A 94 -2.18 -3.96 6.24
N VAL A 95 -2.06 -5.10 6.91
CA VAL A 95 -0.87 -5.98 6.84
C VAL A 95 -0.81 -6.70 5.49
N SER A 96 -1.96 -7.09 4.97
CA SER A 96 -2.10 -7.72 3.64
C SER A 96 -3.30 -7.17 2.88
N ILE A 97 -3.24 -7.17 1.54
CA ILE A 97 -4.31 -6.71 0.65
C ILE A 97 -4.38 -7.61 -0.58
N HIS A 98 -5.59 -7.77 -1.14
CA HIS A 98 -5.82 -8.45 -2.44
C HIS A 98 -5.28 -9.89 -2.53
N VAL A 99 -5.21 -10.59 -1.42
CA VAL A 99 -4.83 -12.01 -1.34
C VAL A 99 -6.00 -12.87 -0.88
N SER A 100 -5.90 -14.19 -1.04
CA SER A 100 -6.89 -15.11 -0.49
C SER A 100 -6.90 -15.02 1.05
N LEU A 101 -8.01 -15.44 1.69
CA LEU A 101 -8.08 -15.46 3.15
C LEU A 101 -6.98 -16.35 3.77
N ARG A 102 -6.65 -17.47 3.12
CA ARG A 102 -5.55 -18.35 3.55
C ARG A 102 -4.21 -17.63 3.50
N ASP A 103 -3.89 -16.99 2.38
CA ASP A 103 -2.65 -16.23 2.22
C ASP A 103 -2.59 -15.02 3.16
N ALA A 104 -3.74 -14.41 3.48
CA ALA A 104 -3.83 -13.33 4.44
C ALA A 104 -3.45 -13.78 5.85
N ILE A 105 -3.86 -14.99 6.26
CA ILE A 105 -3.46 -15.59 7.54
C ILE A 105 -1.95 -15.86 7.53
N GLU A 106 -1.43 -16.45 6.45
CA GLU A 106 0.01 -16.74 6.31
C GLU A 106 0.87 -15.47 6.25
N ALA A 107 0.31 -14.35 5.77
CA ALA A 107 0.97 -13.05 5.78
C ALA A 107 1.11 -12.42 7.17
N VAL A 108 0.41 -12.93 8.18
CA VAL A 108 0.56 -12.50 9.59
C VAL A 108 1.85 -13.07 10.14
N THR A 109 2.93 -12.34 9.96
CA THR A 109 4.26 -12.68 10.46
C THR A 109 4.81 -11.53 11.30
N VAL A 110 5.75 -11.82 12.20
CA VAL A 110 6.41 -10.79 13.01
C VAL A 110 6.99 -9.70 12.12
N GLU A 111 7.69 -10.07 11.04
CA GLU A 111 8.34 -9.12 10.13
C GLU A 111 7.31 -8.24 9.40
N ASN A 112 6.23 -8.82 8.88
CA ASN A 112 5.19 -8.06 8.16
C ASN A 112 4.46 -7.07 9.08
N ILE A 113 4.18 -7.48 10.32
CA ILE A 113 3.57 -6.59 11.32
C ILE A 113 4.53 -5.45 11.66
N LEU A 114 5.79 -5.75 11.97
CA LEU A 114 6.80 -4.74 12.28
C LEU A 114 7.01 -3.75 11.13
N GLN A 115 7.13 -4.25 9.91
CA GLN A 115 7.28 -3.41 8.74
C GLN A 115 6.07 -2.48 8.59
N THR A 116 4.86 -3.00 8.80
CA THR A 116 3.63 -2.20 8.75
C THR A 116 3.60 -1.12 9.83
N LEU A 117 3.99 -1.47 11.06
CA LEU A 117 4.09 -0.51 12.18
C LEU A 117 5.14 0.57 11.91
N ARG A 118 6.34 0.20 11.45
CA ARG A 118 7.42 1.15 11.11
C ARG A 118 6.99 2.15 10.03
N ILE A 119 6.38 1.65 8.94
CA ILE A 119 5.88 2.50 7.85
C ILE A 119 4.80 3.45 8.37
N THR A 120 3.85 2.94 9.15
CA THR A 120 2.75 3.73 9.72
C THR A 120 3.28 4.80 10.66
N HIS A 121 4.17 4.42 11.58
CA HIS A 121 4.80 5.34 12.53
C HIS A 121 5.52 6.48 11.82
N GLN A 122 6.39 6.15 10.88
CA GLN A 122 7.17 7.14 10.14
C GLN A 122 6.28 8.06 9.28
N ALA A 123 5.27 7.51 8.62
CA ALA A 123 4.36 8.29 7.80
C ALA A 123 3.57 9.29 8.64
N GLN A 124 3.05 8.87 9.79
CA GLN A 124 2.31 9.76 10.69
C GLN A 124 3.21 10.81 11.34
N LEU A 125 4.39 10.42 11.79
CA LEU A 125 5.36 11.36 12.37
C LEU A 125 5.74 12.46 11.36
N ARG A 126 5.96 12.11 10.10
CA ARG A 126 6.23 13.08 9.03
C ARG A 126 5.04 14.00 8.74
N ALA A 127 3.82 13.45 8.76
CA ALA A 127 2.62 14.21 8.41
C ALA A 127 2.15 15.15 9.54
N THR A 128 2.31 14.75 10.79
CA THR A 128 1.74 15.45 11.94
C THR A 128 2.75 16.02 12.92
N GLY A 129 4.01 15.61 12.82
CA GLY A 129 5.06 15.91 13.81
C GLY A 129 4.92 15.13 15.12
N GLN A 130 3.94 14.24 15.24
CA GLN A 130 3.66 13.48 16.46
C GLN A 130 3.66 11.98 16.19
N ALA A 131 4.19 11.21 17.15
CA ALA A 131 4.12 9.77 17.11
C ALA A 131 2.66 9.29 17.26
N PRO A 132 2.18 8.37 16.41
CA PRO A 132 0.82 7.88 16.51
C PRO A 132 0.63 6.91 17.68
N HIS A 133 -0.57 6.88 18.25
CA HIS A 133 -1.02 5.74 19.04
C HIS A 133 -1.54 4.66 18.10
N MET A 134 -0.87 3.51 18.09
CA MET A 134 -1.23 2.38 17.20
C MET A 134 -1.81 1.23 18.01
N GLY A 135 -3.07 0.87 17.72
CA GLY A 135 -3.68 -0.37 18.17
C GLY A 135 -3.51 -1.45 17.10
N VAL A 136 -3.19 -2.66 17.49
CA VAL A 136 -3.12 -3.82 16.59
C VAL A 136 -4.26 -4.76 16.93
N ALA A 137 -5.09 -5.06 15.93
CA ALA A 137 -6.20 -5.99 16.09
C ALA A 137 -5.68 -7.44 16.24
N GLY A 138 -6.38 -8.25 17.04
CA GLY A 138 -6.17 -9.69 17.04
C GLY A 138 -6.64 -10.32 15.73
N LEU A 139 -6.11 -11.48 15.41
CA LEU A 139 -6.49 -12.29 14.26
C LEU A 139 -7.64 -13.25 14.62
N ASN A 140 -7.51 -13.92 15.76
CA ASN A 140 -8.46 -14.92 16.20
C ASN A 140 -9.60 -14.32 17.05
N PRO A 141 -10.77 -14.97 17.11
CA PRO A 141 -11.81 -14.59 18.06
C PRO A 141 -11.25 -14.53 19.49
N HIS A 142 -11.68 -13.53 20.25
CA HIS A 142 -11.20 -13.29 21.63
C HIS A 142 -9.66 -13.22 21.75
N ALA A 143 -8.97 -12.77 20.70
CA ALA A 143 -7.51 -12.75 20.64
C ALA A 143 -6.87 -14.12 20.98
N GLY A 144 -7.47 -15.19 20.46
CA GLY A 144 -6.99 -16.57 20.62
C GLY A 144 -7.32 -17.22 21.97
N GLU A 145 -7.96 -16.51 22.92
CA GLU A 145 -8.35 -17.04 24.26
C GLU A 145 -7.19 -17.79 24.93
N GLY A 146 -6.01 -17.17 25.04
CA GLY A 146 -4.82 -17.80 25.62
C GLY A 146 -4.27 -18.97 24.81
N GLY A 147 -4.58 -19.06 23.53
CA GLY A 147 -4.13 -20.10 22.60
C GLY A 147 -5.15 -21.21 22.37
N LEU A 148 -6.36 -21.11 22.95
CA LEU A 148 -7.43 -22.08 22.74
C LEU A 148 -8.00 -22.03 21.33
N LEU A 149 -8.11 -20.81 20.76
CA LEU A 149 -8.72 -20.56 19.44
C LEU A 149 -7.69 -20.23 18.35
N GLY A 150 -6.41 -20.43 18.64
CA GLY A 150 -5.27 -20.12 17.79
C GLY A 150 -4.13 -19.51 18.60
N ARG A 151 -2.95 -19.57 18.06
CA ARG A 151 -1.73 -19.14 18.78
C ARG A 151 -1.04 -17.94 18.14
N GLU A 152 -1.61 -17.40 17.07
CA GLU A 152 -1.01 -16.32 16.28
C GLU A 152 -0.77 -15.06 17.13
N GLU A 153 -1.68 -14.77 18.08
CA GLU A 153 -1.47 -13.66 19.02
C GLU A 153 -0.26 -13.91 19.92
N LEU A 154 -0.13 -15.11 20.47
CA LEU A 154 0.95 -15.47 21.41
C LEU A 154 2.31 -15.59 20.68
N ASP A 155 2.29 -16.24 19.52
CA ASP A 155 3.53 -16.65 18.85
C ASP A 155 4.03 -15.61 17.82
N ILE A 156 3.14 -14.70 17.36
CA ILE A 156 3.46 -13.74 16.28
C ILE A 156 3.13 -12.29 16.69
N ILE A 157 1.86 -11.99 17.02
CA ILE A 157 1.41 -10.59 17.18
C ILE A 157 2.05 -9.96 18.42
N ILE A 158 1.99 -10.63 19.58
CA ILE A 158 2.58 -10.13 20.83
C ILE A 158 4.11 -9.95 20.70
N PRO A 159 4.88 -10.91 20.17
CA PRO A 159 6.30 -10.70 19.91
C PRO A 159 6.60 -9.50 19.00
N ALA A 160 5.83 -9.31 17.92
CA ALA A 160 5.96 -8.14 17.05
C ALA A 160 5.72 -6.83 17.81
N LEU A 161 4.69 -6.77 18.65
CA LEU A 161 4.39 -5.59 19.47
C LEU A 161 5.46 -5.31 20.53
N GLN A 162 6.04 -6.35 21.12
CA GLN A 162 7.16 -6.19 22.06
C GLN A 162 8.37 -5.58 21.37
N GLN A 163 8.65 -6.04 20.16
CA GLN A 163 9.75 -5.52 19.35
C GLN A 163 9.50 -4.08 18.90
N ALA A 164 8.28 -3.76 18.46
CA ALA A 164 7.89 -2.40 18.08
C ALA A 164 8.06 -1.41 19.26
N ARG A 165 7.64 -1.82 20.47
CA ARG A 165 7.84 -1.02 21.71
C ARG A 165 9.31 -0.82 22.03
N ALA A 166 10.15 -1.84 21.84
CA ALA A 166 11.59 -1.72 22.03
C ALA A 166 12.25 -0.76 21.02
N GLU A 167 11.64 -0.59 19.84
CA GLU A 167 12.04 0.39 18.83
C GLU A 167 11.48 1.81 19.09
N GLY A 168 10.70 2.01 20.16
CA GLY A 168 10.15 3.31 20.55
C GLY A 168 8.81 3.67 19.86
N MET A 169 8.07 2.66 19.37
CA MET A 169 6.75 2.81 18.76
C MET A 169 5.62 2.47 19.72
#